data_065805609d6907425ddd2cb04bff6a24
#
_entry.id   065805609d6907425ddd2cb04bff6a24
#
_cell.length_a   1.000
_cell.length_b   1.000
_cell.length_c   1.000
_cell.angle_alpha   90.00
_cell.angle_beta   90.00
_cell.angle_gamma   90.00
#
_symmetry.space_group_name_H-M   'P 1'
#
loop_
_entity.id
_entity.type
_entity.pdbx_description
1 polymer ?
#
loop_
_entity_poly.entity_id
_entity_poly.type
_entity_poly.pdbx_seq_one_letter_code
_entity_poly.pdbx_strand_id
1 'polypeptide(L)'
;MIVKPKTRGFICTTAHPVGCARHVADQIAYVKAQGAMTGCKNVLVVGCSTGFGLATRIAAAFGCGAKTIGVSYDHPASGKRTGTPGWYNNAAFETYALEDGLYAKTLIGDAFSQEMKEQAAELIQKDLGQIDLLVY
;
A
#
# COMPACT_ATOMS: atom_id res chain seq x y z
N MET A 1 14.89 -1.25 18.09
CA MET A 1 13.58 -0.73 18.58
C MET A 1 12.76 -1.89 19.13
N ILE A 2 12.13 -1.72 20.29
CA ILE A 2 11.23 -2.71 20.89
C ILE A 2 9.85 -2.08 21.00
N VAL A 3 8.87 -2.63 20.29
CA VAL A 3 7.47 -2.24 20.41
C VAL A 3 6.76 -3.30 21.27
N LYS A 4 6.32 -2.92 22.46
CA LYS A 4 5.56 -3.84 23.33
C LYS A 4 4.14 -3.99 22.75
N PRO A 5 3.68 -5.23 22.47
CA PRO A 5 2.34 -5.45 21.94
C PRO A 5 1.28 -5.00 22.96
N LYS A 6 0.24 -4.35 22.45
CA LYS A 6 -0.95 -3.98 23.18
C LYS A 6 -2.16 -4.54 22.45
N THR A 7 -3.06 -5.17 23.17
CA THR A 7 -4.28 -5.75 22.62
C THR A 7 -5.52 -5.11 23.20
N ARG A 8 -6.58 -5.10 22.42
CA ARG A 8 -7.94 -4.80 22.83
C ARG A 8 -8.83 -5.93 22.32
N GLY A 9 -9.22 -6.83 23.22
CA GLY A 9 -9.80 -8.10 22.85
C GLY A 9 -8.76 -8.92 22.04
N PHE A 10 -9.14 -9.37 20.87
CA PHE A 10 -8.26 -10.12 19.94
C PHE A 10 -7.51 -9.25 18.94
N ILE A 11 -7.69 -7.92 19.01
CA ILE A 11 -7.04 -6.98 18.07
C ILE A 11 -5.74 -6.46 18.69
N CYS A 12 -4.61 -6.65 18.02
CA CYS A 12 -3.36 -5.97 18.35
C CYS A 12 -3.40 -4.52 17.86
N THR A 13 -3.20 -3.58 18.79
CA THR A 13 -3.31 -2.14 18.52
C THR A 13 -1.96 -1.45 18.31
N THR A 14 -0.87 -2.21 18.28
CA THR A 14 0.48 -1.70 18.04
C THR A 14 1.08 -2.36 16.81
N ALA A 15 1.94 -1.62 16.10
CA ALA A 15 2.67 -2.13 14.95
C ALA A 15 4.18 -1.86 15.12
N HIS A 16 5.00 -2.79 14.63
CA HIS A 16 6.44 -2.65 14.61
C HIS A 16 6.88 -2.16 13.22
N PRO A 17 7.42 -0.96 13.07
CA PRO A 17 7.74 -0.39 11.74
C PRO A 17 8.66 -1.30 10.91
N VAL A 18 9.74 -1.80 11.52
CA VAL A 18 10.69 -2.70 10.84
C VAL A 18 10.05 -4.05 10.50
N GLY A 19 9.18 -4.56 11.39
CA GLY A 19 8.42 -5.79 11.12
C GLY A 19 7.46 -5.64 9.95
N CYS A 20 6.76 -4.52 9.86
CA CYS A 20 5.89 -4.19 8.71
C CYS A 20 6.70 -4.11 7.42
N ALA A 21 7.83 -3.39 7.43
CA ALA A 21 8.68 -3.28 6.25
C ALA A 21 9.23 -4.65 5.81
N ARG A 22 9.66 -5.50 6.76
CA ARG A 22 10.11 -6.85 6.46
C ARG A 22 9.01 -7.70 5.85
N HIS A 23 7.80 -7.63 6.39
CA HIS A 23 6.66 -8.36 5.86
C HIS A 23 6.33 -7.95 4.41
N VAL A 24 6.39 -6.65 4.10
CA VAL A 24 6.23 -6.17 2.71
C VAL A 24 7.36 -6.69 1.82
N ALA A 25 8.62 -6.65 2.29
CA ALA A 25 9.76 -7.17 1.53
C ALA A 25 9.62 -8.67 1.23
N ASP A 26 9.18 -9.47 2.19
CA ASP A 26 8.98 -10.91 2.01
C ASP A 26 7.87 -11.21 0.96
N GLN A 27 6.78 -10.45 0.95
CA GLN A 27 5.74 -10.56 -0.07
C GLN A 27 6.25 -10.16 -1.46
N ILE A 28 7.02 -9.07 -1.56
CA ILE A 28 7.65 -8.64 -2.81
C ILE A 28 8.59 -9.72 -3.35
N ALA A 29 9.44 -10.27 -2.48
CA ALA A 29 10.36 -11.35 -2.86
C ALA A 29 9.61 -12.59 -3.39
N TYR A 30 8.50 -12.95 -2.73
CA TYR A 30 7.64 -14.04 -3.19
C TYR A 30 7.08 -13.77 -4.59
N VAL A 31 6.52 -12.59 -4.83
CA VAL A 31 5.96 -12.22 -6.15
C VAL A 31 7.04 -12.24 -7.23
N LYS A 32 8.21 -11.64 -6.97
CA LYS A 32 9.33 -11.66 -7.92
C LYS A 32 9.79 -13.08 -8.26
N ALA A 33 9.79 -13.98 -7.29
CA ALA A 33 10.18 -15.38 -7.49
C ALA A 33 9.20 -16.18 -8.38
N GLN A 34 7.95 -15.73 -8.52
CA GLN A 34 6.97 -16.34 -9.44
C GLN A 34 7.20 -15.97 -10.91
N GLY A 35 8.07 -15.02 -11.19
CA GLY A 35 8.34 -14.49 -12.52
C GLY A 35 7.37 -13.38 -12.95
N ALA A 36 7.64 -12.82 -14.13
CA ALA A 36 6.84 -11.73 -14.67
C ALA A 36 5.41 -12.20 -15.03
N MET A 37 4.45 -11.37 -14.66
CA MET A 37 3.04 -11.57 -14.99
C MET A 37 2.59 -10.48 -15.99
N THR A 38 1.48 -10.75 -16.68
CA THR A 38 0.80 -9.79 -17.57
C THR A 38 -0.64 -9.61 -17.11
N GLY A 39 -1.27 -8.50 -17.46
CA GLY A 39 -2.69 -8.30 -17.20
C GLY A 39 -3.10 -6.90 -16.79
N CYS A 40 -2.23 -6.13 -16.17
CA CYS A 40 -2.54 -4.75 -15.78
C CYS A 40 -1.33 -3.82 -15.99
N LYS A 41 -1.62 -2.54 -16.23
CA LYS A 41 -0.61 -1.49 -16.42
C LYS A 41 -0.80 -0.31 -15.47
N ASN A 42 -2.03 0.09 -15.24
CA ASN A 42 -2.39 1.24 -14.40
C ASN A 42 -3.48 0.82 -13.42
N VAL A 43 -3.15 0.75 -12.14
CA VAL A 43 -4.00 0.12 -11.13
C VAL A 43 -4.35 1.10 -10.01
N LEU A 44 -5.63 1.17 -9.68
CA LEU A 44 -6.10 1.81 -8.45
C LEU A 44 -6.50 0.73 -7.45
N VAL A 45 -5.95 0.78 -6.24
CA VAL A 45 -6.32 -0.13 -5.14
C VAL A 45 -6.87 0.68 -3.97
N VAL A 46 -8.14 0.50 -3.68
CA VAL A 46 -8.80 1.08 -2.50
C VAL A 46 -8.72 0.07 -1.35
N GLY A 47 -8.20 0.51 -0.20
CA GLY A 47 -7.85 -0.40 0.90
C GLY A 47 -6.48 -1.08 0.72
N CYS A 48 -5.51 -0.34 0.19
CA CYS A 48 -4.24 -0.84 -0.33
C CYS A 48 -3.18 -1.21 0.72
N SER A 49 -3.42 -0.97 2.00
CA SER A 49 -2.34 -0.92 3.00
C SER A 49 -2.12 -2.21 3.79
N THR A 50 -3.08 -3.12 3.78
CA THR A 50 -3.02 -4.39 4.51
C THR A 50 -3.77 -5.50 3.75
N GLY A 51 -3.58 -6.75 4.19
CA GLY A 51 -4.37 -7.88 3.72
C GLY A 51 -4.37 -8.06 2.20
N PHE A 52 -5.54 -8.32 1.64
CA PHE A 52 -5.69 -8.58 0.20
C PHE A 52 -5.37 -7.37 -0.67
N GLY A 53 -5.71 -6.16 -0.22
CA GLY A 53 -5.40 -4.93 -0.95
C GLY A 53 -3.90 -4.72 -1.11
N LEU A 54 -3.13 -4.89 -0.04
CA LEU A 54 -1.67 -4.81 -0.08
C LEU A 54 -1.09 -5.92 -0.97
N ALA A 55 -1.52 -7.15 -0.80
CA ALA A 55 -1.04 -8.28 -1.60
C ALA A 55 -1.32 -8.07 -3.10
N THR A 56 -2.50 -7.61 -3.45
CA THR A 56 -2.87 -7.30 -4.85
C THR A 56 -2.02 -6.16 -5.41
N ARG A 57 -1.79 -5.11 -4.62
CA ARG A 57 -0.94 -3.98 -5.03
C ARG A 57 0.50 -4.42 -5.28
N ILE A 58 1.05 -5.28 -4.41
CA ILE A 58 2.37 -5.86 -4.58
C ILE A 58 2.43 -6.71 -5.85
N ALA A 59 1.44 -7.58 -6.08
CA ALA A 59 1.39 -8.41 -7.28
C ALA A 59 1.31 -7.57 -8.56
N ALA A 60 0.49 -6.52 -8.58
CA ALA A 60 0.39 -5.62 -9.72
C ALA A 60 1.70 -4.87 -9.99
N ALA A 61 2.32 -4.28 -8.96
CA ALA A 61 3.53 -3.50 -9.12
C ALA A 61 4.75 -4.37 -9.47
N PHE A 62 5.04 -5.37 -8.64
CA PHE A 62 6.27 -6.16 -8.76
C PHE A 62 6.13 -7.40 -9.65
N GLY A 63 4.92 -7.85 -9.92
CA GLY A 63 4.64 -8.95 -10.84
C GLY A 63 4.38 -8.47 -12.25
N CYS A 64 3.49 -7.49 -12.44
CA CYS A 64 3.12 -6.97 -13.75
C CYS A 64 3.94 -5.74 -14.19
N GLY A 65 4.74 -5.13 -13.30
CA GLY A 65 5.38 -3.85 -13.57
C GLY A 65 4.40 -2.68 -13.69
N ALA A 66 3.21 -2.82 -13.10
CA ALA A 66 2.15 -1.83 -13.22
C ALA A 66 2.43 -0.57 -12.39
N LYS A 67 1.99 0.58 -12.89
CA LYS A 67 1.88 1.80 -12.10
C LYS A 67 0.70 1.67 -11.14
N THR A 68 0.91 1.95 -9.85
CA THR A 68 -0.14 1.78 -8.85
C THR A 68 -0.41 3.07 -8.08
N ILE A 69 -1.68 3.38 -7.92
CA ILE A 69 -2.17 4.36 -6.94
C ILE A 69 -2.96 3.59 -5.89
N GLY A 70 -2.66 3.85 -4.63
CA GLY A 70 -3.39 3.26 -3.51
C GLY A 70 -4.15 4.32 -2.73
N VAL A 71 -5.29 3.96 -2.16
CA VAL A 71 -6.02 4.77 -1.19
C VAL A 71 -6.18 3.96 0.09
N SER A 72 -5.86 4.55 1.23
CA SER A 72 -6.03 3.89 2.53
C SER A 72 -6.33 4.89 3.64
N TYR A 73 -6.97 4.40 4.70
CA TYR A 73 -7.32 5.19 5.88
C TYR A 73 -6.38 4.85 7.04
N ASP A 74 -5.14 5.34 6.94
CA ASP A 74 -4.09 5.06 7.89
C ASP A 74 -3.65 6.30 8.66
N HIS A 75 -2.99 6.11 9.78
CA HIS A 75 -2.55 7.19 10.65
C HIS A 75 -1.06 7.03 11.01
N PRO A 76 -0.29 8.12 11.03
CA PRO A 76 1.09 8.11 11.51
C PRO A 76 1.14 7.86 13.02
N ALA A 77 2.34 7.62 13.52
CA ALA A 77 2.60 7.59 14.95
C ALA A 77 2.27 8.94 15.60
N SER A 78 1.67 8.91 16.78
CA SER A 78 1.32 10.12 17.52
C SER A 78 1.50 9.90 19.02
N GLY A 79 2.32 10.72 19.66
CA GLY A 79 2.66 10.62 21.07
C GLY A 79 3.23 9.24 21.42
N LYS A 80 2.53 8.49 22.27
CA LYS A 80 2.91 7.12 22.69
C LYS A 80 2.29 6.01 21.81
N ARG A 81 1.54 6.36 20.77
CA ARG A 81 0.92 5.39 19.85
C ARG A 81 1.81 5.17 18.66
N THR A 82 1.98 3.92 18.26
CA THR A 82 2.56 3.59 16.95
C THR A 82 1.60 4.06 15.86
N GLY A 83 2.11 4.24 14.64
CA GLY A 83 1.26 4.34 13.46
C GLY A 83 0.46 3.04 13.27
N THR A 84 -0.53 3.09 12.40
CA THR A 84 -1.22 1.87 11.96
C THR A 84 -0.25 0.96 11.18
N PRO A 85 -0.48 -0.35 11.16
CA PRO A 85 0.33 -1.25 10.32
C PRO A 85 0.35 -0.80 8.85
N GLY A 86 -0.80 -0.37 8.33
CA GLY A 86 -0.93 0.10 6.96
C GLY A 86 -0.11 1.34 6.64
N TRP A 87 0.08 2.25 7.61
CA TRP A 87 0.96 3.40 7.46
C TRP A 87 2.40 2.97 7.14
N TYR A 88 2.93 2.02 7.93
CA TYR A 88 4.29 1.51 7.73
C TYR A 88 4.41 0.63 6.49
N ASN A 89 3.38 -0.15 6.17
CA ASN A 89 3.35 -0.98 4.97
C ASN A 89 3.36 -0.13 3.70
N ASN A 90 2.58 0.95 3.64
CA ASN A 90 2.58 1.88 2.50
C ASN A 90 3.94 2.54 2.32
N ALA A 91 4.55 3.02 3.40
CA ALA A 91 5.88 3.63 3.35
C ALA A 91 6.94 2.64 2.82
N ALA A 92 6.93 1.41 3.31
CA ALA A 92 7.83 0.36 2.84
C ALA A 92 7.57 -0.01 1.37
N PHE A 93 6.30 -0.17 0.99
CA PHE A 93 5.92 -0.48 -0.39
C PHE A 93 6.41 0.59 -1.37
N GLU A 94 6.17 1.88 -1.07
CA GLU A 94 6.63 2.98 -1.93
C GLU A 94 8.16 3.05 -2.01
N THR A 95 8.86 2.83 -0.90
CA THR A 95 10.32 2.78 -0.88
C THR A 95 10.84 1.68 -1.81
N TYR A 96 10.36 0.46 -1.67
CA TYR A 96 10.80 -0.66 -2.51
C TYR A 96 10.38 -0.49 -3.98
N ALA A 97 9.21 0.09 -4.23
CA ALA A 97 8.78 0.41 -5.59
C ALA A 97 9.71 1.43 -6.25
N LEU A 98 10.09 2.48 -5.51
CA LEU A 98 11.03 3.50 -5.99
C LEU A 98 12.41 2.91 -6.27
N GLU A 99 12.93 2.05 -5.40
CA GLU A 99 14.21 1.34 -5.59
C GLU A 99 14.21 0.49 -6.86
N ASP A 100 13.08 -0.10 -7.21
CA ASP A 100 12.89 -0.89 -8.44
C ASP A 100 12.51 -0.03 -9.67
N GLY A 101 12.44 1.29 -9.55
CA GLY A 101 12.05 2.20 -10.64
C GLY A 101 10.57 2.12 -11.02
N LEU A 102 9.72 1.62 -10.11
CA LEU A 102 8.28 1.50 -10.33
C LEU A 102 7.54 2.75 -9.84
N TYR A 103 6.44 3.09 -10.53
CA TYR A 103 5.55 4.16 -10.10
C TYR A 103 4.61 3.64 -9.01
N ALA A 104 4.64 4.28 -7.84
CA ALA A 104 3.73 3.99 -6.74
C ALA A 104 3.43 5.27 -5.95
N LYS A 105 2.15 5.57 -5.76
CA LYS A 105 1.70 6.68 -4.90
C LYS A 105 0.55 6.23 -4.02
N THR A 106 0.49 6.74 -2.80
CA THR A 106 -0.58 6.47 -1.85
C THR A 106 -1.25 7.76 -1.40
N LEU A 107 -2.56 7.78 -1.44
CA LEU A 107 -3.42 8.80 -0.85
C LEU A 107 -3.92 8.29 0.49
N ILE A 108 -3.78 9.09 1.53
CA ILE A 108 -4.21 8.75 2.89
C ILE A 108 -5.45 9.57 3.24
N GLY A 109 -6.57 8.89 3.43
CA GLY A 109 -7.83 9.52 3.79
C GLY A 109 -9.02 8.59 3.59
N ASP A 110 -10.22 9.12 3.87
CA ASP A 110 -11.47 8.41 3.70
C ASP A 110 -11.82 8.27 2.22
N ALA A 111 -11.72 7.04 1.70
CA ALA A 111 -12.04 6.73 0.30
C ALA A 111 -13.51 7.01 -0.09
N PHE A 112 -14.41 7.10 0.88
CA PHE A 112 -15.82 7.43 0.64
C PHE A 112 -16.09 8.94 0.58
N SER A 113 -15.14 9.77 1.05
CA SER A 113 -15.28 11.22 0.98
C SER A 113 -15.19 11.71 -0.47
N GLN A 114 -15.93 12.78 -0.77
CA GLN A 114 -15.90 13.40 -2.09
C GLN A 114 -14.51 13.94 -2.42
N GLU A 115 -13.88 14.58 -1.44
CA GLU A 115 -12.53 15.13 -1.55
C GLU A 115 -11.50 14.05 -1.98
N MET A 116 -11.51 12.88 -1.32
CA MET A 116 -10.58 11.81 -1.66
C MET A 116 -10.82 11.24 -3.06
N LYS A 117 -12.09 11.13 -3.48
CA LYS A 117 -12.44 10.69 -4.84
C LYS A 117 -11.91 11.66 -5.90
N GLU A 118 -12.07 12.96 -5.64
CA GLU A 118 -11.57 14.01 -6.54
C GLU A 118 -10.03 13.99 -6.61
N GLN A 119 -9.34 13.91 -5.46
CA GLN A 119 -7.88 13.81 -5.42
C GLN A 119 -7.37 12.56 -6.17
N ALA A 120 -8.02 11.42 -5.99
CA ALA A 120 -7.67 10.19 -6.69
C ALA A 120 -7.89 10.32 -8.20
N ALA A 121 -9.01 10.88 -8.63
CA ALA A 121 -9.31 11.11 -10.03
C ALA A 121 -8.31 12.06 -10.71
N GLU A 122 -7.99 13.17 -10.06
CA GLU A 122 -6.99 14.12 -10.53
C GLU A 122 -5.60 13.49 -10.67
N LEU A 123 -5.18 12.72 -9.66
CA LEU A 123 -3.89 12.03 -9.68
C LEU A 123 -3.82 10.97 -10.79
N ILE A 124 -4.90 10.20 -10.98
CA ILE A 124 -5.01 9.22 -12.07
C ILE A 124 -4.90 9.93 -13.41
N GLN A 125 -5.69 10.99 -13.63
CA GLN A 125 -5.68 11.70 -14.89
C GLN A 125 -4.32 12.31 -15.19
N LYS A 126 -3.66 12.88 -14.20
CA LYS A 126 -2.35 13.53 -14.33
C LYS A 126 -1.22 12.53 -14.62
N ASP A 127 -1.15 11.44 -13.86
CA ASP A 127 0.04 10.58 -13.83
C ASP A 127 -0.14 9.29 -14.65
N LEU A 128 -1.37 8.80 -14.79
CA LEU A 128 -1.68 7.54 -15.46
C LEU A 128 -2.51 7.72 -16.75
N GLY A 129 -3.26 8.81 -16.84
CA GLY A 129 -4.26 9.06 -17.88
C GLY A 129 -5.53 8.25 -17.65
N GLN A 130 -5.40 6.93 -17.55
CA GLN A 130 -6.53 6.01 -17.36
C GLN A 130 -6.07 4.79 -16.55
N ILE A 131 -6.94 4.27 -15.72
CA ILE A 131 -6.73 2.97 -15.05
C ILE A 131 -7.35 1.84 -15.88
N ASP A 132 -6.73 0.67 -15.86
CA ASP A 132 -7.23 -0.55 -16.49
C ASP A 132 -7.66 -1.61 -15.46
N LEU A 133 -7.34 -1.40 -14.18
CA LEU A 133 -7.78 -2.25 -13.09
C LEU A 133 -8.12 -1.42 -11.84
N LEU A 134 -9.33 -1.59 -11.34
CA LEU A 134 -9.77 -1.11 -10.02
C LEU A 134 -9.95 -2.31 -9.09
N VAL A 135 -9.30 -2.24 -7.94
CA VAL A 135 -9.45 -3.21 -6.84
C VAL A 135 -10.04 -2.50 -5.64
N TYR A 136 -11.14 -3.06 -5.13
CA TYR A 136 -11.86 -2.54 -3.97
C TYR A 136 -12.15 -3.65 -2.97
#